data_f25343e90eb2d67172fbb48e2f64d1dc
#
_entry.id   f25343e90eb2d67172fbb48e2f64d1dc
#
_cell.length_a   1.000
_cell.length_b   1.000
_cell.length_c   1.000
_cell.angle_alpha   90.00
_cell.angle_beta   90.00
_cell.angle_gamma   90.00
#
_symmetry.space_group_name_H-M   'P 1'
#
loop_
_entity.id
_entity.type
_entity.pdbx_description
1 polymer ?
#
loop_
_entity_poly.entity_id
_entity_poly.type
_entity_poly.pdbx_seq_one_letter_code
_entity_poly.pdbx_strand_id
1 'polypeptide(L)'
;IEKTAINWANDRLKAVDFSSNKQATFTVKDASVTEEIIKSEKLFEKDSIKYRAKLSVVLKVSDPYKFSSAETSLDAWRELTIPVDTPIEEKEVYWKNMVDKLFEEFNARMQLNIHKYLNMYIENSQYIAEYE
;
A
#
# COMPACT_ATOMS: atom_id res chain seq x y z
N ILE A 1 3.48 -6.35 6.83
CA ILE A 1 3.01 -5.29 5.91
C ILE A 1 4.18 -4.51 5.30
N GLU A 2 5.13 -4.07 6.11
CA GLU A 2 6.30 -3.33 5.61
C GLU A 2 7.10 -4.14 4.59
N LYS A 3 7.42 -5.38 4.91
CA LYS A 3 8.15 -6.27 4.02
C LYS A 3 7.39 -6.52 2.71
N THR A 4 6.09 -6.71 2.79
CA THR A 4 5.24 -6.90 1.60
C THR A 4 5.23 -5.65 0.74
N ALA A 5 5.19 -4.47 1.35
CA ALA A 5 5.24 -3.20 0.63
C ALA A 5 6.58 -3.01 -0.09
N ILE A 6 7.68 -3.34 0.56
CA ILE A 6 9.02 -3.26 -0.04
C ILE A 6 9.16 -4.24 -1.20
N ASN A 7 8.67 -5.47 -1.06
CA ASN A 7 8.66 -6.44 -2.14
C ASN A 7 7.83 -5.97 -3.32
N TRP A 8 6.65 -5.40 -3.05
CA TRP A 8 5.82 -4.79 -4.08
C TRP A 8 6.60 -3.72 -4.85
N ALA A 9 7.28 -2.83 -4.15
CA ALA A 9 8.05 -1.75 -4.76
C ALA A 9 9.16 -2.29 -5.66
N ASN A 10 9.90 -3.28 -5.20
CA ASN A 10 10.96 -3.89 -5.99
C ASN A 10 10.45 -4.49 -7.29
N ASP A 11 9.34 -5.21 -7.23
CA ASP A 11 8.73 -5.84 -8.41
C ASP A 11 8.13 -4.80 -9.36
N ARG A 12 7.43 -3.84 -8.80
CA ARG A 12 6.67 -2.87 -9.58
C ARG A 12 7.55 -1.82 -10.25
N LEU A 13 8.57 -1.33 -9.56
CA LEU A 13 9.46 -0.32 -10.10
C LEU A 13 10.33 -0.88 -11.23
N LYS A 14 10.66 -2.16 -11.19
CA LYS A 14 11.32 -2.84 -12.31
C LYS A 14 10.43 -2.90 -13.54
N ALA A 15 9.13 -3.13 -13.34
CA ALA A 15 8.17 -3.23 -14.44
C ALA A 15 7.83 -1.89 -15.08
N VAL A 16 8.02 -0.78 -14.37
CA VAL A 16 7.71 0.57 -14.87
C VAL A 16 8.80 1.14 -15.79
N ASP A 17 10.01 0.63 -15.71
CA ASP A 17 11.07 0.99 -16.67
C ASP A 17 11.48 2.46 -16.63
N PHE A 18 11.88 2.95 -15.44
CA PHE A 18 12.40 4.31 -15.32
C PHE A 18 13.69 4.51 -16.12
N SER A 19 13.90 5.72 -16.61
CA SER A 19 15.14 6.09 -17.30
C SER A 19 16.37 5.77 -16.46
N SER A 20 17.46 5.30 -17.12
CA SER A 20 18.66 4.84 -16.42
C SER A 20 19.36 5.89 -15.58
N ASN A 21 19.20 7.18 -15.91
CA ASN A 21 19.77 8.30 -15.16
C ASN A 21 18.84 8.83 -14.04
N LYS A 22 17.66 8.23 -13.87
CA LYS A 22 16.72 8.60 -12.83
C LYS A 22 16.95 7.78 -11.57
N GLN A 23 16.59 8.35 -10.45
CA GLN A 23 16.62 7.67 -9.15
C GLN A 23 15.24 7.61 -8.58
N ALA A 24 14.83 6.42 -8.17
CA ALA A 24 13.54 6.21 -7.51
C ALA A 24 13.77 5.79 -6.07
N THR A 25 13.12 6.46 -5.14
CA THR A 25 13.17 6.14 -3.72
C THR A 25 11.77 5.84 -3.21
N PHE A 26 11.58 4.64 -2.73
CA PHE A 26 10.33 4.20 -2.12
C PHE A 26 10.51 4.16 -0.60
N THR A 27 9.71 4.95 0.10
CA THR A 27 9.78 5.04 1.57
C THR A 27 8.46 4.64 2.19
N VAL A 28 8.52 3.67 3.10
CA VAL A 28 7.37 3.30 3.92
C VAL A 28 7.35 4.20 5.14
N LYS A 29 6.35 5.05 5.25
CA LYS A 29 6.20 6.00 6.36
C LYS A 29 5.50 5.36 7.55
N ASP A 30 4.54 4.48 7.28
CA ASP A 30 3.79 3.78 8.31
C ASP A 30 3.32 2.45 7.71
N ALA A 31 3.59 1.37 8.42
CA ALA A 31 3.08 0.04 8.10
C ALA A 31 2.72 -0.61 9.43
N SER A 32 1.48 -0.45 9.83
CA SER A 32 1.04 -0.84 11.16
C SER A 32 -0.28 -1.59 11.13
N VAL A 33 -0.45 -2.42 12.15
CA VAL A 33 -1.75 -3.03 12.47
C VAL A 33 -2.02 -2.73 13.94
N THR A 34 -3.14 -2.09 14.19
CA THR A 34 -3.61 -1.82 15.54
C THR A 34 -4.81 -2.68 15.86
N GLU A 35 -5.01 -2.99 17.13
CA GLU A 35 -6.20 -3.68 17.58
C GLU A 35 -6.87 -2.93 18.71
N GLU A 36 -8.18 -2.99 18.72
CA GLU A 36 -9.01 -2.34 19.72
C GLU A 36 -10.12 -3.30 20.15
N ILE A 37 -10.30 -3.46 21.44
CA ILE A 37 -11.40 -4.29 21.96
C ILE A 37 -12.64 -3.42 22.03
N ILE A 38 -13.69 -3.86 21.36
CA ILE A 38 -15.00 -3.20 21.38
C ILE A 38 -15.92 -4.01 22.25
N LYS A 39 -16.30 -3.44 23.39
CA LYS A 39 -17.18 -4.10 24.33
C LYS A 39 -18.62 -4.06 23.85
N SER A 40 -19.30 -5.21 23.96
CA SER A 40 -20.73 -5.27 23.66
C SER A 40 -21.53 -4.55 24.72
N GLU A 41 -22.52 -3.78 24.30
CA GLU A 41 -23.50 -3.13 25.19
C GLU A 41 -24.67 -4.05 25.52
N LYS A 42 -24.78 -5.16 24.79
CA LYS A 42 -25.89 -6.10 25.00
C LYS A 42 -25.50 -7.25 25.94
N LEU A 43 -26.42 -7.61 26.84
CA LEU A 43 -26.27 -8.76 27.70
C LEU A 43 -26.21 -10.03 26.81
N PHE A 44 -25.30 -10.96 27.09
CA PHE A 44 -25.10 -12.22 26.36
C PHE A 44 -24.49 -12.06 24.97
N GLU A 45 -24.14 -10.86 24.51
CA GLU A 45 -23.39 -10.66 23.27
C GLU A 45 -21.92 -10.55 23.60
N LYS A 46 -21.07 -11.20 22.80
CA LYS A 46 -19.62 -11.20 23.00
C LYS A 46 -19.00 -9.90 22.53
N ASP A 47 -17.90 -9.52 23.17
CA ASP A 47 -17.08 -8.41 22.72
C ASP A 47 -16.45 -8.72 21.37
N SER A 48 -16.04 -7.70 20.69
CA SER A 48 -15.38 -7.80 19.39
C SER A 48 -13.97 -7.21 19.44
N ILE A 49 -13.11 -7.65 18.51
CA ILE A 49 -11.81 -7.05 18.29
C ILE A 49 -11.85 -6.36 16.93
N LYS A 50 -11.45 -5.09 16.89
CA LYS A 50 -11.31 -4.33 15.67
C LYS A 50 -9.82 -4.23 15.32
N TYR A 51 -9.46 -4.75 14.16
CA TYR A 51 -8.12 -4.59 13.60
C TYR A 51 -8.13 -3.51 12.54
N ARG A 52 -7.11 -2.69 12.55
CA ARG A 52 -6.91 -1.67 11.52
C ARG A 52 -5.51 -1.79 10.97
N ALA A 53 -5.40 -2.12 9.68
CA ALA A 53 -4.15 -2.13 8.96
C ALA A 53 -3.99 -0.80 8.22
N LYS A 54 -2.81 -0.20 8.31
CA LYS A 54 -2.50 1.06 7.66
C LYS A 54 -1.17 0.95 6.94
N LEU A 55 -1.13 1.49 5.72
CA LEU A 55 0.09 1.58 4.93
C LEU A 55 0.17 2.99 4.35
N SER A 56 1.25 3.70 4.67
CA SER A 56 1.54 5.03 4.15
C SER A 56 2.91 5.01 3.51
N VAL A 57 2.99 5.42 2.25
CA VAL A 57 4.23 5.40 1.49
C VAL A 57 4.45 6.69 0.72
N VAL A 58 5.70 6.95 0.40
CA VAL A 58 6.11 8.02 -0.51
C VAL A 58 7.02 7.42 -1.57
N LEU A 59 6.71 7.68 -2.82
CA LEU A 59 7.58 7.35 -3.96
C LEU A 59 8.11 8.64 -4.55
N LYS A 60 9.42 8.80 -4.54
CA LYS A 60 10.10 9.98 -5.09
C LYS A 60 10.98 9.54 -6.25
N VAL A 61 10.87 10.26 -7.36
CA VAL A 61 11.75 10.07 -8.52
C VAL A 61 12.48 11.39 -8.77
N SER A 62 13.79 11.31 -8.97
CA SER A 62 14.61 12.48 -9.22
C SER A 62 15.50 12.28 -10.44
N ASP A 63 15.80 13.40 -11.11
CA ASP A 63 16.76 13.48 -12.19
C ASP A 63 17.89 14.41 -11.74
N PRO A 64 19.05 13.86 -11.32
CA PRO A 64 20.13 14.69 -10.81
C PRO A 64 20.75 15.60 -11.89
N TYR A 65 20.65 15.22 -13.17
CA TYR A 65 21.20 16.03 -14.26
C TYR A 65 20.35 17.26 -14.58
N LYS A 66 19.03 17.16 -14.35
CA LYS A 66 18.10 18.27 -14.61
C LYS A 66 17.71 19.00 -13.33
N PHE A 67 18.22 18.58 -12.18
CA PHE A 67 17.86 19.12 -10.87
C PHE A 67 16.35 19.14 -10.63
N SER A 68 15.67 18.14 -11.15
CA SER A 68 14.22 18.01 -10.99
C SER A 68 13.85 16.77 -10.20
N SER A 69 12.72 16.83 -9.53
CA SER A 69 12.17 15.70 -8.81
C SER A 69 10.64 15.78 -8.79
N ALA A 70 10.02 14.64 -8.65
CA ALA A 70 8.59 14.52 -8.43
C ALA A 70 8.33 13.43 -7.40
N GLU A 71 7.27 13.57 -6.65
CA GLU A 71 6.89 12.55 -5.68
C GLU A 71 5.39 12.34 -5.65
N THR A 72 5.00 11.15 -5.24
CA THR A 72 3.62 10.83 -4.94
C THR A 72 3.56 10.09 -3.62
N SER A 73 2.52 10.34 -2.86
CA SER A 73 2.28 9.66 -1.60
C SER A 73 0.94 8.95 -1.64
N LEU A 74 0.81 7.93 -0.83
CA LEU A 74 -0.41 7.15 -0.74
C LEU A 74 -0.60 6.64 0.68
N ASP A 75 -1.79 6.86 1.21
CA ASP A 75 -2.26 6.27 2.45
C ASP A 75 -3.37 5.28 2.12
N ALA A 76 -3.23 4.06 2.58
CA ALA A 76 -4.25 3.03 2.45
C ALA A 76 -4.50 2.39 3.81
N TRP A 77 -5.74 2.01 4.06
CA TRP A 77 -6.10 1.35 5.31
C TRP A 77 -7.31 0.46 5.11
N ARG A 78 -7.38 -0.56 5.97
CA ARG A 78 -8.52 -1.49 6.04
C ARG A 78 -8.82 -1.81 7.49
N GLU A 79 -10.07 -2.05 7.77
CA GLU A 79 -10.53 -2.45 9.09
C GLU A 79 -11.23 -3.79 9.02
N LEU A 80 -11.11 -4.54 10.11
CA LEU A 80 -11.76 -5.83 10.29
C LEU A 80 -12.23 -5.93 11.73
N THR A 81 -13.51 -6.26 11.92
CA THR A 81 -14.08 -6.49 13.24
C THR A 81 -14.57 -7.93 13.33
N ILE A 82 -14.08 -8.67 14.31
CA ILE A 82 -14.44 -10.07 14.55
C ILE A 82 -14.74 -10.30 16.01
N PRO A 83 -15.55 -11.33 16.35
CA PRO A 83 -15.79 -11.71 17.74
C PRO A 83 -14.48 -12.05 18.46
N VAL A 84 -14.38 -11.67 19.73
CA VAL A 84 -13.18 -11.84 20.55
C VAL A 84 -12.76 -13.31 20.71
N ASP A 85 -13.71 -14.22 20.64
CA ASP A 85 -13.48 -15.67 20.78
C ASP A 85 -13.29 -16.40 19.45
N THR A 86 -13.09 -15.66 18.35
CA THR A 86 -12.80 -16.28 17.06
C THR A 86 -11.52 -17.12 17.16
N PRO A 87 -11.55 -18.40 16.70
CA PRO A 87 -10.37 -19.25 16.71
C PRO A 87 -9.19 -18.63 15.96
N ILE A 88 -7.98 -18.90 16.43
CA ILE A 88 -6.76 -18.33 15.84
C ILE A 88 -6.66 -18.64 14.34
N GLU A 89 -7.00 -19.84 13.93
CA GLU A 89 -6.96 -20.26 12.53
C GLU A 89 -7.87 -19.41 11.64
N GLU A 90 -9.07 -19.08 12.13
CA GLU A 90 -9.99 -18.20 11.42
C GLU A 90 -9.51 -16.75 11.44
N LYS A 91 -8.94 -16.29 12.56
CA LYS A 91 -8.34 -14.95 12.65
C LYS A 91 -7.26 -14.75 11.61
N GLU A 92 -6.40 -15.74 11.42
CA GLU A 92 -5.33 -15.69 10.43
C GLU A 92 -5.88 -15.55 9.02
N VAL A 93 -6.95 -16.28 8.68
CA VAL A 93 -7.59 -16.19 7.38
C VAL A 93 -8.21 -14.80 7.16
N TYR A 94 -8.95 -14.30 8.13
CA TYR A 94 -9.55 -12.96 8.05
C TYR A 94 -8.49 -11.87 7.92
N TRP A 95 -7.42 -12.01 8.69
CA TRP A 95 -6.32 -11.05 8.71
C TRP A 95 -5.57 -11.04 7.36
N LYS A 96 -5.29 -12.22 6.83
CA LYS A 96 -4.70 -12.35 5.51
C LYS A 96 -5.56 -11.71 4.43
N ASN A 97 -6.86 -11.99 4.45
CA ASN A 97 -7.78 -11.41 3.48
C ASN A 97 -7.82 -9.87 3.57
N MET A 98 -7.78 -9.33 4.78
CA MET A 98 -7.72 -7.88 5.00
C MET A 98 -6.45 -7.28 4.38
N VAL A 99 -5.30 -7.90 4.64
CA VAL A 99 -4.02 -7.44 4.11
C VAL A 99 -3.97 -7.58 2.59
N ASP A 100 -4.45 -8.68 2.04
CA ASP A 100 -4.51 -8.89 0.59
C ASP A 100 -5.35 -7.81 -0.09
N LYS A 101 -6.50 -7.47 0.47
CA LYS A 101 -7.35 -6.39 -0.07
C LYS A 101 -6.70 -5.02 0.06
N LEU A 102 -5.98 -4.78 1.15
CA LEU A 102 -5.23 -3.55 1.34
C LEU A 102 -4.20 -3.36 0.21
N PHE A 103 -3.43 -4.41 -0.09
CA PHE A 103 -2.42 -4.34 -1.14
C PHE A 103 -3.01 -4.33 -2.55
N GLU A 104 -4.14 -4.96 -2.76
CA GLU A 104 -4.86 -4.87 -4.03
C GLU A 104 -5.26 -3.42 -4.32
N GLU A 105 -5.87 -2.75 -3.36
CA GLU A 105 -6.23 -1.34 -3.47
C GLU A 105 -5.01 -0.44 -3.58
N PHE A 106 -4.00 -0.71 -2.77
CA PHE A 106 -2.73 0.00 -2.79
C PHE A 106 -2.08 -0.04 -4.17
N ASN A 107 -1.99 -1.24 -4.75
CA ASN A 107 -1.39 -1.43 -6.07
C ASN A 107 -2.14 -0.63 -7.15
N ALA A 108 -3.47 -0.72 -7.17
CA ALA A 108 -4.28 -0.01 -8.14
C ALA A 108 -4.11 1.51 -8.03
N ARG A 109 -4.17 2.04 -6.82
CA ARG A 109 -4.03 3.49 -6.58
C ARG A 109 -2.62 3.98 -6.86
N MET A 110 -1.60 3.21 -6.50
CA MET A 110 -0.20 3.59 -6.74
C MET A 110 0.12 3.60 -8.24
N GLN A 111 -0.42 2.65 -9.00
CA GLN A 111 -0.27 2.68 -10.46
C GLN A 111 -0.83 3.95 -11.07
N LEU A 112 -2.02 4.37 -10.64
CA LEU A 112 -2.61 5.61 -11.09
C LEU A 112 -1.74 6.82 -10.72
N ASN A 113 -1.21 6.83 -9.49
CA ASN A 113 -0.37 7.92 -9.02
C ASN A 113 0.96 8.00 -9.79
N ILE A 114 1.59 6.87 -10.05
CA ILE A 114 2.84 6.82 -10.84
C ILE A 114 2.57 7.39 -12.22
N HIS A 115 1.51 6.95 -12.86
CA HIS A 115 1.17 7.40 -14.20
C HIS A 115 0.83 8.89 -14.23
N LYS A 116 0.09 9.38 -13.24
CA LYS A 116 -0.36 10.75 -13.19
C LYS A 116 0.74 11.74 -12.83
N TYR A 117 1.59 11.41 -11.85
CA TYR A 117 2.56 12.37 -11.28
C TYR A 117 3.99 12.10 -11.68
N LEU A 118 4.33 10.89 -12.11
CA LEU A 118 5.70 10.48 -12.39
C LEU A 118 5.92 10.07 -13.85
N ASN A 119 4.95 10.25 -14.72
CA ASN A 119 5.03 9.81 -16.11
C ASN A 119 6.22 10.39 -16.86
N MET A 120 6.60 11.62 -16.57
CA MET A 120 7.75 12.27 -17.21
C MET A 120 9.08 11.58 -16.92
N TYR A 121 9.13 10.74 -15.90
CA TYR A 121 10.33 9.99 -15.51
C TYR A 121 10.33 8.56 -16.03
N ILE A 122 9.28 8.14 -16.75
CA ILE A 122 9.21 6.83 -17.37
C ILE A 122 9.94 6.87 -18.69
N GLU A 123 10.86 5.92 -18.90
CA GLU A 123 11.76 5.90 -20.06
C GLU A 123 11.02 5.67 -21.38
N ASN A 124 10.00 4.81 -21.37
CA ASN A 124 9.28 4.42 -22.58
C ASN A 124 7.96 5.17 -22.72
N SER A 125 7.92 6.16 -23.62
CA SER A 125 6.74 6.96 -23.86
C SER A 125 5.56 6.16 -24.43
N GLN A 126 5.82 5.09 -25.18
CA GLN A 126 4.77 4.20 -25.67
C GLN A 126 4.08 3.48 -24.52
N TYR A 127 4.84 3.14 -23.50
CA TYR A 127 4.29 2.53 -22.30
C TYR A 127 3.27 3.44 -21.61
N ILE A 128 3.55 4.74 -21.59
CA ILE A 128 2.61 5.74 -21.06
C ILE A 128 1.32 5.76 -21.87
N ALA A 129 1.42 5.71 -23.20
CA ALA A 129 0.28 5.73 -24.10
C ALA A 129 -0.66 4.53 -23.89
N GLU A 130 -0.14 3.38 -23.52
CA GLU A 130 -0.96 2.20 -23.22
C GLU A 130 -1.89 2.36 -22.02
N TYR A 131 -1.58 3.29 -21.13
CA TYR A 131 -2.36 3.55 -19.90
C TYR A 131 -3.33 4.74 -20.03
N GLU A 132 -3.28 5.43 -21.12
CA GLU A 132 -4.20 6.51 -21.41
C GLU A 132 -5.50 5.98 -22.03
#